data_5c41a47fd8a2711ada91ff4c0cf8e99e
#
_entry.id   5c41a47fd8a2711ada91ff4c0cf8e99e
#
_cell.length_a   1.000
_cell.length_b   1.000
_cell.length_c   1.000
_cell.angle_alpha   90.00
_cell.angle_beta   90.00
_cell.angle_gamma   90.00
#
_symmetry.space_group_name_H-M   'P 1'
#
loop_
_entity.id
_entity.type
_entity.pdbx_description
1 polymer ?
#
loop_
_entity_poly.entity_id
_entity_poly.type
_entity_poly.pdbx_seq_one_letter_code
_entity_poly.pdbx_strand_id
1 'polypeptide(L)'
;VNFIFNNLSHEEKVDFSCNNYPKKKNPGTAFVYHTSDTYLIGTSLNNLLSDKKENDFFDDLLVPIFNHHNFSDKIKYIRRTNDIRNQPYTGWGMFLQRDDLIKLNSLLQSSERIKYFSKEFLDEGLQRTEDKGLVAIKQSDIFYNNGFWAARFDKNIFGCKEDLMIPFMSGFGGITVVFLPNSMMYYYFSDNFTFSWYSAVYAAHNIKPLC
;
A
#
# COMPACT_ATOMS: atom_id res chain seq x y z
N VAL A 1 -13.26 -9.71 -8.30
CA VAL A 1 -12.69 -10.17 -9.59
C VAL A 1 -13.23 -9.31 -10.73
N ASN A 2 -14.55 -9.22 -10.94
CA ASN A 2 -15.16 -8.47 -12.05
C ASN A 2 -14.76 -6.98 -12.09
N PHE A 3 -14.71 -6.32 -10.94
CA PHE A 3 -14.29 -4.91 -10.84
C PHE A 3 -12.86 -4.68 -11.35
N ILE A 4 -11.96 -5.61 -11.10
CA ILE A 4 -10.53 -5.47 -11.43
C ILE A 4 -10.26 -5.82 -12.90
N PHE A 5 -10.78 -6.97 -13.36
CA PHE A 5 -10.42 -7.54 -14.65
C PHE A 5 -11.35 -7.18 -15.80
N ASN A 6 -12.59 -6.75 -15.52
CA ASN A 6 -13.48 -6.31 -16.57
C ASN A 6 -13.10 -4.90 -17.03
N ASN A 7 -13.22 -4.69 -18.32
CA ASN A 7 -12.94 -3.41 -18.99
C ASN A 7 -14.13 -2.45 -18.80
N LEU A 8 -14.43 -2.11 -17.54
CA LEU A 8 -15.49 -1.17 -17.20
C LEU A 8 -15.01 0.27 -17.39
N SER A 9 -15.91 1.14 -17.81
CA SER A 9 -15.70 2.58 -17.80
C SER A 9 -15.54 3.11 -16.37
N HIS A 10 -15.13 4.36 -16.22
CA HIS A 10 -15.04 5.02 -14.93
C HIS A 10 -16.41 5.02 -14.21
N GLU A 11 -17.46 5.42 -14.92
CA GLU A 11 -18.82 5.50 -14.38
C GLU A 11 -19.30 4.11 -13.91
N GLU A 12 -19.16 3.09 -14.76
CA GLU A 12 -19.50 1.71 -14.39
C GLU A 12 -18.74 1.19 -13.18
N LYS A 13 -17.48 1.59 -12.99
CA LYS A 13 -16.70 1.22 -11.80
C LYS A 13 -17.20 1.91 -10.55
N VAL A 14 -17.56 3.18 -10.63
CA VAL A 14 -18.15 3.92 -9.50
C VAL A 14 -19.49 3.31 -9.12
N ASP A 15 -20.37 3.10 -10.09
CA ASP A 15 -21.69 2.48 -9.86
C ASP A 15 -21.56 1.07 -9.29
N PHE A 16 -20.64 0.26 -9.84
CA PHE A 16 -20.38 -1.07 -9.31
C PHE A 16 -19.96 -1.02 -7.83
N SER A 17 -19.07 -0.10 -7.48
CA SER A 17 -18.58 0.05 -6.11
C SER A 17 -19.70 0.45 -5.16
N CYS A 18 -20.50 1.43 -5.52
CA CYS A 18 -21.59 1.94 -4.70
C CYS A 18 -22.73 0.90 -4.51
N ASN A 19 -23.05 0.16 -5.56
CA ASN A 19 -24.18 -0.77 -5.55
C ASN A 19 -23.83 -2.14 -4.94
N ASN A 20 -22.59 -2.61 -5.10
CA ASN A 20 -22.20 -3.95 -4.62
C ASN A 20 -21.57 -3.95 -3.23
N TYR A 21 -21.07 -2.80 -2.78
CA TYR A 21 -20.39 -2.67 -1.48
C TYR A 21 -21.06 -1.60 -0.59
N PRO A 22 -22.33 -1.82 -0.19
CA PRO A 22 -23.03 -0.86 0.65
C PRO A 22 -22.34 -0.73 2.01
N LYS A 23 -22.42 0.44 2.62
CA LYS A 23 -21.91 0.72 3.96
C LYS A 23 -22.51 -0.25 4.98
N LYS A 24 -21.69 -1.07 5.61
CA LYS A 24 -22.10 -2.04 6.65
C LYS A 24 -21.79 -1.56 8.06
N LYS A 25 -20.77 -0.75 8.24
CA LYS A 25 -20.27 -0.26 9.53
C LYS A 25 -19.88 1.20 9.41
N ASN A 26 -19.76 1.88 10.53
CA ASN A 26 -19.18 3.22 10.54
C ASN A 26 -17.69 3.16 10.20
N PRO A 27 -17.15 4.16 9.48
CA PRO A 27 -15.72 4.23 9.21
C PRO A 27 -14.88 4.12 10.49
N GLY A 28 -13.77 3.39 10.43
CA GLY A 28 -12.87 3.19 11.57
C GLY A 28 -13.34 2.20 12.63
N THR A 29 -14.54 1.58 12.49
CA THR A 29 -15.06 0.66 13.53
C THR A 29 -14.89 -0.82 13.23
N ALA A 30 -14.63 -1.18 11.98
CA ALA A 30 -14.38 -2.55 11.57
C ALA A 30 -13.55 -2.57 10.28
N PHE A 31 -12.64 -3.53 10.20
CA PHE A 31 -11.89 -3.77 8.98
C PHE A 31 -12.80 -4.39 7.91
N VAL A 32 -12.82 -3.75 6.75
CA VAL A 32 -13.42 -4.25 5.51
C VAL A 32 -12.48 -3.87 4.37
N TYR A 33 -12.08 -4.82 3.56
CA TYR A 33 -11.15 -4.58 2.44
C TYR A 33 -11.84 -4.80 1.10
N HIS A 34 -11.91 -3.74 0.32
CA HIS A 34 -12.32 -3.78 -1.08
C HIS A 34 -11.37 -2.93 -1.93
N THR A 35 -10.86 -3.49 -3.02
CA THR A 35 -10.02 -2.77 -3.98
C THR A 35 -10.75 -1.57 -4.60
N SER A 36 -12.09 -1.65 -4.69
CA SER A 36 -12.95 -0.55 -5.13
C SER A 36 -12.85 0.69 -4.24
N ASP A 37 -12.64 0.54 -2.93
CA ASP A 37 -12.54 1.68 -2.01
C ASP A 37 -11.33 2.54 -2.35
N THR A 38 -10.19 1.90 -2.65
CA THR A 38 -8.98 2.61 -3.09
C THR A 38 -9.19 3.31 -4.43
N TYR A 39 -9.95 2.70 -5.36
CA TYR A 39 -10.33 3.34 -6.62
C TYR A 39 -11.18 4.59 -6.39
N LEU A 40 -12.15 4.54 -5.47
CA LEU A 40 -12.98 5.70 -5.11
C LEU A 40 -12.16 6.81 -4.45
N ILE A 41 -11.14 6.47 -3.64
CA ILE A 41 -10.19 7.46 -3.10
C ILE A 41 -9.46 8.16 -4.23
N GLY A 42 -8.90 7.44 -5.20
CA GLY A 42 -8.24 8.03 -6.36
C GLY A 42 -9.19 8.90 -7.21
N THR A 43 -10.44 8.47 -7.37
CA THR A 43 -11.48 9.28 -8.03
C THR A 43 -11.73 10.59 -7.27
N SER A 44 -11.82 10.52 -5.96
CA SER A 44 -12.04 11.71 -5.11
C SER A 44 -10.87 12.67 -5.18
N LEU A 45 -9.64 12.16 -5.23
CA LEU A 45 -8.43 12.98 -5.42
C LEU A 45 -8.46 13.71 -6.77
N ASN A 46 -8.76 13.01 -7.86
CA ASN A 46 -8.87 13.65 -9.17
C ASN A 46 -9.98 14.69 -9.23
N ASN A 47 -11.12 14.43 -8.59
CA ASN A 47 -12.19 15.43 -8.50
C ASN A 47 -11.77 16.66 -7.69
N LEU A 48 -11.00 16.47 -6.62
CA LEU A 48 -10.46 17.58 -5.83
C LEU A 48 -9.44 18.42 -6.60
N LEU A 49 -8.69 17.79 -7.53
CA LEU A 49 -7.71 18.47 -8.38
C LEU A 49 -8.33 19.11 -9.63
N SER A 50 -9.57 18.76 -9.99
CA SER A 50 -10.20 19.19 -11.23
C SER A 50 -10.35 20.71 -11.36
N ASP A 51 -10.42 21.42 -10.24
CA ASP A 51 -10.50 22.89 -10.20
C ASP A 51 -9.13 23.58 -10.17
N LYS A 52 -8.04 22.81 -10.27
CA LYS A 52 -6.66 23.29 -10.28
C LYS A 52 -6.03 23.05 -11.64
N LYS A 53 -4.75 23.40 -11.78
CA LYS A 53 -3.96 23.08 -12.98
C LYS A 53 -3.71 21.58 -13.12
N GLU A 54 -3.63 20.91 -11.98
CA GLU A 54 -3.48 19.47 -11.90
C GLU A 54 -4.85 18.81 -12.10
N ASN A 55 -4.91 17.87 -13.02
CA ASN A 55 -6.14 17.14 -13.35
C ASN A 55 -6.04 15.64 -13.04
N ASP A 56 -4.84 15.14 -12.78
CA ASP A 56 -4.58 13.73 -12.52
C ASP A 56 -3.56 13.57 -11.39
N PHE A 57 -4.02 13.03 -10.26
CA PHE A 57 -3.15 12.88 -9.08
C PHE A 57 -1.92 12.00 -9.36
N PHE A 58 -2.03 11.02 -10.28
CA PHE A 58 -0.92 10.14 -10.58
C PHE A 58 0.13 10.86 -11.43
N ASP A 59 -0.29 11.45 -12.56
CA ASP A 59 0.63 12.10 -13.49
C ASP A 59 1.18 13.43 -12.92
N ASP A 60 0.34 14.19 -12.23
CA ASP A 60 0.68 15.55 -11.79
C ASP A 60 1.29 15.61 -10.38
N LEU A 61 1.03 14.60 -9.52
CA LEU A 61 1.60 14.56 -8.17
C LEU A 61 2.61 13.43 -7.98
N LEU A 62 2.28 12.18 -8.36
CA LEU A 62 3.16 11.05 -8.07
C LEU A 62 4.32 10.91 -9.06
N VAL A 63 4.08 11.08 -10.36
CA VAL A 63 5.13 10.99 -11.38
C VAL A 63 6.27 11.99 -11.15
N PRO A 64 6.05 13.26 -10.78
CA PRO A 64 7.13 14.17 -10.38
C PRO A 64 7.97 13.67 -9.20
N ILE A 65 7.35 13.05 -8.18
CA ILE A 65 8.08 12.44 -7.06
C ILE A 65 8.95 11.28 -7.55
N PHE A 66 8.40 10.40 -8.39
CA PHE A 66 9.13 9.29 -8.96
C PHE A 66 10.32 9.74 -9.81
N ASN A 67 10.14 10.79 -10.61
CA ASN A 67 11.22 11.39 -11.39
C ASN A 67 12.31 11.96 -10.50
N HIS A 68 11.94 12.70 -9.45
CA HIS A 68 12.90 13.30 -8.51
C HIS A 68 13.78 12.24 -7.83
N HIS A 69 13.20 11.07 -7.52
CA HIS A 69 13.89 9.95 -6.89
C HIS A 69 14.47 8.93 -7.89
N ASN A 70 14.52 9.26 -9.18
CA ASN A 70 15.08 8.43 -10.24
C ASN A 70 14.46 7.03 -10.34
N PHE A 71 13.16 6.90 -10.11
CA PHE A 71 12.46 5.65 -10.39
C PHE A 71 12.51 5.32 -11.88
N SER A 72 12.30 4.05 -12.22
CA SER A 72 12.28 3.63 -13.62
C SER A 72 11.10 4.23 -14.36
N ASP A 73 11.21 4.35 -15.68
CA ASP A 73 10.09 4.80 -16.52
C ASP A 73 8.86 3.86 -16.42
N LYS A 74 9.04 2.62 -15.96
CA LYS A 74 7.93 1.66 -15.81
C LYS A 74 6.93 2.08 -14.76
N ILE A 75 7.37 2.72 -13.67
CA ILE A 75 6.47 3.18 -12.60
C ILE A 75 5.51 4.29 -13.06
N LYS A 76 5.84 4.99 -14.15
CA LYS A 76 5.00 6.03 -14.74
C LYS A 76 3.77 5.45 -15.46
N TYR A 77 3.77 4.14 -15.72
CA TYR A 77 2.64 3.46 -16.30
C TYR A 77 1.76 2.87 -15.21
N ILE A 78 0.51 3.29 -15.19
CA ILE A 78 -0.52 2.72 -14.33
C ILE A 78 -1.70 2.29 -15.21
N ARG A 79 -2.40 1.23 -14.81
CA ARG A 79 -3.65 0.91 -15.49
C ARG A 79 -4.68 2.00 -15.29
N ARG A 80 -5.43 2.25 -16.37
CA ARG A 80 -6.46 3.29 -16.42
C ARG A 80 -7.75 2.74 -17.02
N THR A 81 -8.86 3.44 -16.79
CA THR A 81 -10.11 3.15 -17.49
C THR A 81 -9.97 3.46 -18.99
N ASN A 82 -10.66 2.68 -19.82
CA ASN A 82 -10.63 2.83 -21.28
C ASN A 82 -11.81 3.69 -21.75
N ASP A 83 -11.88 4.92 -21.22
CA ASP A 83 -12.88 5.92 -21.56
C ASP A 83 -12.24 7.32 -21.54
N ILE A 84 -13.02 8.36 -21.85
CA ILE A 84 -12.53 9.73 -21.90
C ILE A 84 -11.99 10.22 -20.54
N ARG A 85 -12.45 9.64 -19.42
CA ARG A 85 -11.99 10.00 -18.08
C ARG A 85 -10.57 9.52 -17.82
N ASN A 86 -10.17 8.39 -18.42
CA ASN A 86 -8.84 7.80 -18.30
C ASN A 86 -8.36 7.71 -16.86
N GLN A 87 -9.28 7.33 -15.94
CA GLN A 87 -9.03 7.32 -14.49
C GLN A 87 -7.99 6.28 -14.11
N PRO A 88 -6.91 6.63 -13.39
CA PRO A 88 -5.92 5.67 -12.92
C PRO A 88 -6.50 4.70 -11.88
N TYR A 89 -6.05 3.44 -11.94
CA TYR A 89 -6.39 2.44 -10.94
C TYR A 89 -5.46 2.61 -9.72
N THR A 90 -6.03 2.81 -8.54
CA THR A 90 -5.28 3.04 -7.31
C THR A 90 -5.13 1.81 -6.45
N GLY A 91 -6.02 0.84 -6.60
CA GLY A 91 -5.97 -0.42 -5.86
C GLY A 91 -5.03 -1.47 -6.45
N TRP A 92 -4.61 -1.29 -7.72
CA TRP A 92 -3.68 -2.16 -8.44
C TRP A 92 -3.32 -1.56 -9.80
N GLY A 93 -2.34 -2.17 -10.50
CA GLY A 93 -2.02 -1.79 -11.88
C GLY A 93 -0.78 -0.93 -12.03
N MET A 94 -0.08 -0.62 -10.96
CA MET A 94 1.24 0.00 -10.98
C MET A 94 2.29 -1.05 -11.36
N PHE A 95 3.26 -0.64 -12.18
CA PHE A 95 4.37 -1.49 -12.62
C PHE A 95 5.65 -1.05 -11.93
N LEU A 96 6.28 -1.97 -11.21
CA LEU A 96 7.51 -1.72 -10.46
C LEU A 96 8.63 -2.65 -10.95
N GLN A 97 9.81 -2.10 -11.12
CA GLN A 97 11.04 -2.89 -11.26
C GLN A 97 11.64 -3.16 -9.87
N ARG A 98 12.54 -4.13 -9.78
CA ARG A 98 13.23 -4.46 -8.53
C ARG A 98 13.87 -3.21 -7.89
N ASP A 99 14.56 -2.41 -8.68
CA ASP A 99 15.26 -1.23 -8.20
C ASP A 99 14.31 -0.11 -7.75
N ASP A 100 13.09 -0.07 -8.28
CA ASP A 100 12.04 0.85 -7.80
C ASP A 100 11.60 0.51 -6.38
N LEU A 101 11.56 -0.77 -6.02
CA LEU A 101 11.25 -1.19 -4.64
C LEU A 101 12.32 -0.71 -3.66
N ILE A 102 13.60 -0.78 -4.05
CA ILE A 102 14.71 -0.28 -3.23
C ILE A 102 14.57 1.23 -3.02
N LYS A 103 14.25 1.97 -4.08
CA LYS A 103 14.03 3.42 -4.02
C LYS A 103 12.81 3.76 -3.18
N LEU A 104 11.71 3.01 -3.32
CA LEU A 104 10.51 3.17 -2.50
C LEU A 104 10.83 2.97 -1.01
N ASN A 105 11.54 1.90 -0.66
CA ASN A 105 11.98 1.68 0.71
C ASN A 105 12.85 2.83 1.22
N SER A 106 13.81 3.28 0.42
CA SER A 106 14.68 4.41 0.77
C SER A 106 13.87 5.69 1.00
N LEU A 107 12.91 5.99 0.14
CA LEU A 107 12.03 7.14 0.27
C LEU A 107 11.19 7.06 1.56
N LEU A 108 10.52 5.93 1.81
CA LEU A 108 9.66 5.73 2.99
C LEU A 108 10.45 5.72 4.31
N GLN A 109 11.73 5.33 4.28
CA GLN A 109 12.60 5.33 5.46
C GLN A 109 13.34 6.66 5.69
N SER A 110 13.49 7.49 4.65
CA SER A 110 14.20 8.75 4.75
C SER A 110 13.37 9.85 5.41
N SER A 111 14.05 10.89 5.89
CA SER A 111 13.37 12.13 6.35
C SER A 111 12.75 12.92 5.20
N GLU A 112 13.14 12.67 3.96
CA GLU A 112 12.61 13.38 2.79
C GLU A 112 11.13 13.06 2.51
N ARG A 113 10.64 11.92 2.98
CA ARG A 113 9.23 11.52 2.81
C ARG A 113 8.23 12.60 3.27
N ILE A 114 8.57 13.37 4.31
CA ILE A 114 7.70 14.41 4.85
C ILE A 114 7.51 15.61 3.90
N LYS A 115 8.32 15.73 2.86
CA LYS A 115 8.14 16.75 1.82
C LYS A 115 6.96 16.42 0.91
N TYR A 116 6.58 15.16 0.81
CA TYR A 116 5.59 14.65 -0.14
C TYR A 116 4.36 14.06 0.54
N PHE A 117 4.53 13.49 1.73
CA PHE A 117 3.50 12.76 2.43
C PHE A 117 3.33 13.27 3.85
N SER A 118 2.12 13.18 4.40
CA SER A 118 1.90 13.41 5.82
C SER A 118 2.77 12.47 6.65
N LYS A 119 3.59 13.06 7.53
CA LYS A 119 4.44 12.28 8.47
C LYS A 119 3.60 11.35 9.32
N GLU A 120 2.51 11.90 9.89
CA GLU A 120 1.60 11.17 10.78
C GLU A 120 0.97 9.97 10.05
N PHE A 121 0.40 10.19 8.87
CA PHE A 121 -0.21 9.16 8.05
C PHE A 121 0.74 8.01 7.73
N LEU A 122 1.98 8.33 7.33
CA LEU A 122 2.99 7.31 7.02
C LEU A 122 3.52 6.60 8.27
N ASP A 123 3.74 7.33 9.35
CA ASP A 123 4.25 6.73 10.58
C ASP A 123 3.21 5.79 11.21
N GLU A 124 1.92 6.07 11.10
CA GLU A 124 0.84 5.15 11.46
C GLU A 124 0.86 3.90 10.55
N GLY A 125 0.85 4.07 9.24
CA GLY A 125 0.91 2.95 8.28
C GLY A 125 2.15 2.08 8.46
N LEU A 126 3.30 2.68 8.73
CA LEU A 126 4.57 2.00 9.01
C LEU A 126 4.72 1.55 10.47
N GLN A 127 3.65 1.61 11.27
CA GLN A 127 3.57 1.11 12.64
C GLN A 127 4.54 1.78 13.63
N ARG A 128 4.84 3.06 13.43
CA ARG A 128 5.78 3.85 14.25
C ARG A 128 5.08 4.68 15.34
N THR A 129 3.76 4.62 15.42
CA THR A 129 2.92 5.30 16.41
C THR A 129 2.25 4.28 17.34
N GLU A 130 1.53 4.77 18.36
CA GLU A 130 0.74 3.91 19.24
C GLU A 130 -0.49 3.34 18.52
N ASP A 131 -1.08 4.08 17.59
CA ASP A 131 -2.20 3.59 16.78
C ASP A 131 -1.72 2.52 15.79
N LYS A 132 -2.14 1.29 16.04
CA LYS A 132 -1.81 0.12 15.20
C LYS A 132 -2.87 -0.16 14.14
N GLY A 133 -3.93 0.65 14.07
CA GLY A 133 -5.03 0.47 13.16
C GLY A 133 -6.01 -0.63 13.57
N LEU A 134 -6.75 -1.16 12.61
CA LEU A 134 -7.79 -2.15 12.84
C LEU A 134 -7.26 -3.58 12.73
N VAL A 135 -7.74 -4.46 13.63
CA VAL A 135 -7.47 -5.90 13.53
C VAL A 135 -8.14 -6.43 12.26
N ALA A 136 -7.34 -6.88 11.32
CA ALA A 136 -7.79 -7.41 10.04
C ALA A 136 -7.98 -8.93 10.10
N ILE A 137 -7.03 -9.67 10.69
CA ILE A 137 -7.09 -11.13 10.87
C ILE A 137 -6.68 -11.45 12.30
N LYS A 138 -7.69 -11.69 13.14
CA LYS A 138 -7.49 -11.90 14.59
C LYS A 138 -6.61 -13.11 14.90
N GLN A 139 -6.81 -14.22 14.19
CA GLN A 139 -6.10 -15.47 14.43
C GLN A 139 -4.59 -15.39 14.12
N SER A 140 -4.18 -14.43 13.32
CA SER A 140 -2.81 -14.24 12.86
C SER A 140 -2.18 -12.96 13.36
N ASP A 141 -2.83 -12.24 14.28
CA ASP A 141 -2.38 -10.93 14.77
C ASP A 141 -1.99 -9.98 13.63
N ILE A 142 -2.84 -9.92 12.59
CA ILE A 142 -2.69 -9.05 11.45
C ILE A 142 -3.56 -7.80 11.61
N PHE A 143 -2.94 -6.66 11.42
CA PHE A 143 -3.55 -5.33 11.50
C PHE A 143 -3.52 -4.64 10.14
N TYR A 144 -4.33 -3.58 10.00
CA TYR A 144 -4.34 -2.74 8.81
C TYR A 144 -4.47 -1.28 9.21
N ASN A 145 -3.54 -0.46 8.74
CA ASN A 145 -3.55 0.98 8.99
C ASN A 145 -3.04 1.73 7.74
N ASN A 146 -3.78 2.74 7.32
CA ASN A 146 -3.40 3.68 6.25
C ASN A 146 -2.81 3.02 4.99
N GLY A 147 -3.43 1.93 4.51
CA GLY A 147 -2.99 1.22 3.30
C GLY A 147 -1.94 0.13 3.53
N PHE A 148 -1.39 0.01 4.72
CA PHE A 148 -0.42 -1.03 5.06
C PHE A 148 -1.05 -2.10 5.93
N TRP A 149 -0.67 -3.34 5.67
CA TRP A 149 -0.85 -4.46 6.57
C TRP A 149 0.27 -4.45 7.61
N ALA A 150 0.04 -5.02 8.77
CA ALA A 150 1.10 -5.25 9.75
C ALA A 150 0.88 -6.57 10.49
N ALA A 151 1.97 -7.30 10.75
CA ALA A 151 1.95 -8.48 11.59
C ALA A 151 2.63 -8.19 12.93
N ARG A 152 2.03 -8.66 14.02
CA ARG A 152 2.64 -8.61 15.35
C ARG A 152 3.47 -9.86 15.61
N PHE A 153 4.68 -9.64 16.06
CA PHE A 153 5.60 -10.66 16.58
C PHE A 153 5.83 -10.43 18.07
N ASP A 154 5.59 -11.45 18.87
CA ASP A 154 5.86 -11.41 20.32
C ASP A 154 7.35 -11.07 20.55
N LYS A 155 7.60 -10.20 21.51
CA LYS A 155 8.94 -9.72 21.88
C LYS A 155 9.93 -10.84 22.18
N ASN A 156 9.47 -11.94 22.73
CA ASN A 156 10.33 -13.07 23.11
C ASN A 156 10.88 -13.82 21.88
N ILE A 157 10.24 -13.72 20.72
CA ILE A 157 10.69 -14.36 19.48
C ILE A 157 12.08 -13.88 19.09
N PHE A 158 12.34 -12.58 19.23
CA PHE A 158 13.60 -11.95 18.82
C PHE A 158 14.38 -11.38 20.00
N GLY A 159 13.92 -11.56 21.23
CA GLY A 159 14.55 -11.00 22.43
C GLY A 159 14.42 -9.48 22.55
N CYS A 160 13.38 -8.90 21.98
CA CYS A 160 13.12 -7.47 22.01
C CYS A 160 12.51 -7.04 23.36
N LYS A 161 12.53 -5.73 23.64
CA LYS A 161 11.88 -5.17 24.83
C LYS A 161 10.36 -5.16 24.72
N GLU A 162 9.86 -4.96 23.49
CA GLU A 162 8.44 -4.85 23.17
C GLU A 162 8.11 -5.71 21.95
N ASP A 163 6.82 -5.99 21.74
CA ASP A 163 6.35 -6.67 20.54
C ASP A 163 6.71 -5.86 19.29
N LEU A 164 7.11 -6.56 18.24
CA LEU A 164 7.42 -5.94 16.98
C LEU A 164 6.20 -5.92 16.07
N MET A 165 5.85 -4.74 15.59
CA MET A 165 4.88 -4.56 14.50
C MET A 165 5.65 -4.43 13.19
N ILE A 166 5.45 -5.39 12.29
CA ILE A 166 6.16 -5.41 11.00
C ILE A 166 5.19 -5.07 9.88
N PRO A 167 5.28 -3.85 9.32
CA PRO A 167 4.42 -3.43 8.23
C PRO A 167 4.79 -4.09 6.92
N PHE A 168 3.77 -4.40 6.12
CA PHE A 168 3.95 -4.98 4.80
C PHE A 168 2.85 -4.57 3.83
N MET A 169 3.16 -4.63 2.55
CA MET A 169 2.20 -4.55 1.47
C MET A 169 1.98 -5.94 0.89
N SER A 170 0.73 -6.26 0.60
CA SER A 170 0.34 -7.54 0.00
C SER A 170 -0.52 -7.29 -1.22
N GLY A 171 -0.16 -7.90 -2.33
CA GLY A 171 -0.85 -7.78 -3.61
C GLY A 171 -1.37 -9.12 -4.14
N PHE A 172 -2.36 -9.04 -5.02
CA PHE A 172 -2.94 -10.20 -5.68
C PHE A 172 -1.85 -11.01 -6.41
N GLY A 173 -1.92 -12.32 -6.35
CA GLY A 173 -0.95 -13.23 -6.97
C GLY A 173 0.22 -13.63 -6.08
N GLY A 174 0.31 -13.14 -4.84
CA GLY A 174 1.42 -13.45 -3.92
C GLY A 174 2.54 -12.42 -3.97
N ILE A 175 2.21 -11.18 -4.26
CA ILE A 175 3.14 -10.05 -4.17
C ILE A 175 3.24 -9.64 -2.70
N THR A 176 4.45 -9.58 -2.17
CA THR A 176 4.69 -9.16 -0.78
C THR A 176 5.91 -8.26 -0.70
N VAL A 177 5.79 -7.14 0.01
CA VAL A 177 6.89 -6.24 0.34
C VAL A 177 6.82 -5.94 1.84
N VAL A 178 7.86 -6.26 2.59
CA VAL A 178 7.93 -6.18 4.05
C VAL A 178 8.96 -5.13 4.44
N PHE A 179 8.55 -4.18 5.27
CA PHE A 179 9.42 -3.11 5.78
C PHE A 179 9.89 -3.46 7.19
N LEU A 180 11.18 -3.76 7.34
CA LEU A 180 11.74 -4.23 8.60
C LEU A 180 12.24 -3.07 9.47
N PRO A 181 12.12 -3.14 10.80
CA PRO A 181 12.54 -2.07 11.72
C PRO A 181 14.01 -1.68 11.59
N ASN A 182 14.87 -2.63 11.22
CA ASN A 182 16.31 -2.42 11.03
C ASN A 182 16.66 -1.74 9.67
N SER A 183 15.69 -1.13 9.01
CA SER A 183 15.79 -0.49 7.69
C SER A 183 16.03 -1.44 6.52
N MET A 184 15.98 -2.74 6.74
CA MET A 184 15.96 -3.73 5.67
C MET A 184 14.56 -3.81 5.04
N MET A 185 14.51 -4.36 3.86
CA MET A 185 13.27 -4.67 3.17
C MET A 185 13.38 -6.08 2.61
N TYR A 186 12.31 -6.85 2.76
CA TYR A 186 12.14 -8.10 2.05
C TYR A 186 11.04 -7.96 1.02
N TYR A 187 11.23 -8.52 -0.16
CA TYR A 187 10.18 -8.62 -1.16
C TYR A 187 10.18 -10.01 -1.81
N TYR A 188 8.99 -10.45 -2.13
CA TYR A 188 8.76 -11.72 -2.81
C TYR A 188 7.59 -11.59 -3.78
N PHE A 189 7.79 -11.96 -5.01
CA PHE A 189 6.77 -11.97 -6.04
C PHE A 189 6.55 -13.40 -6.49
N SER A 190 5.44 -13.96 -6.07
CA SER A 190 5.01 -15.31 -6.44
C SER A 190 4.15 -15.27 -7.71
N ASP A 191 4.20 -16.32 -8.50
CA ASP A 191 3.29 -16.58 -9.61
C ASP A 191 2.21 -17.62 -9.26
N ASN A 192 2.23 -18.12 -8.03
CA ASN A 192 1.37 -19.22 -7.54
C ASN A 192 0.58 -18.88 -6.27
N PHE A 193 0.32 -17.61 -5.99
CA PHE A 193 -0.39 -17.11 -4.81
C PHE A 193 0.26 -17.46 -3.46
N THR A 194 1.56 -17.68 -3.42
CA THR A 194 2.29 -17.91 -2.18
C THR A 194 2.62 -16.59 -1.49
N PHE A 195 2.22 -16.46 -0.21
CA PHE A 195 2.48 -15.29 0.64
C PHE A 195 3.43 -15.69 1.79
N SER A 196 4.61 -16.19 1.45
CA SER A 196 5.57 -16.69 2.42
C SER A 196 6.64 -15.65 2.71
N TRP A 197 6.57 -15.00 3.86
CA TRP A 197 7.54 -13.98 4.27
C TRP A 197 7.96 -14.05 5.74
N TYR A 198 7.24 -14.80 6.58
CA TYR A 198 7.56 -14.91 8.00
C TYR A 198 8.98 -15.45 8.24
N SER A 199 9.40 -16.48 7.52
CA SER A 199 10.76 -17.02 7.59
C SER A 199 11.84 -16.01 7.20
N ALA A 200 11.52 -15.09 6.29
CA ALA A 200 12.44 -14.01 5.90
C ALA A 200 12.68 -13.00 7.02
N VAL A 201 11.71 -12.79 7.92
CA VAL A 201 11.88 -11.93 9.10
C VAL A 201 12.93 -12.53 10.05
N TYR A 202 12.87 -13.84 10.28
CA TYR A 202 13.87 -14.54 11.08
C TYR A 202 15.26 -14.48 10.43
N ALA A 203 15.35 -14.72 9.13
CA ALA A 203 16.62 -14.60 8.41
C ALA A 203 17.19 -13.19 8.48
N ALA A 204 16.35 -12.18 8.32
CA ALA A 204 16.76 -10.77 8.41
C ALA A 204 17.26 -10.40 9.82
N HIS A 205 16.63 -10.93 10.87
CA HIS A 205 17.09 -10.73 12.25
C HIS A 205 18.50 -11.31 12.47
N ASN A 206 18.78 -12.48 11.89
CA ASN A 206 20.11 -13.10 11.99
C ASN A 206 21.21 -12.33 11.23
N ILE A 207 20.83 -11.59 10.17
CA ILE A 207 21.78 -10.73 9.44
C ILE A 207 22.02 -9.41 10.20
N LYS A 208 20.94 -8.79 10.66
CA LYS A 208 20.96 -7.55 11.43
C LYS A 208 19.79 -7.54 12.40
N PRO A 209 20.03 -7.46 13.71
CA PRO A 209 18.96 -7.47 14.70
C PRO A 209 17.84 -6.48 14.36
N LEU A 210 16.59 -6.88 14.64
CA LEU A 210 15.40 -6.06 14.37
C LEU A 210 15.15 -5.04 15.49
N CYS A 211 15.78 -5.26 16.66
CA CYS A 211 15.66 -4.40 17.85
C CYS A 211 16.96 -4.32 18.64
#